data_5c6ff46d66e1327aa057072674a9c484
#
_entry.id   5c6ff46d66e1327aa057072674a9c484
#
_cell.length_a   1.000
_cell.length_b   1.000
_cell.length_c   1.000
_cell.angle_alpha   90.00
_cell.angle_beta   90.00
_cell.angle_gamma   90.00
#
_symmetry.space_group_name_H-M   'P 1'
#
loop_
_entity.id
_entity.type
_entity.pdbx_description
1 polymer ?
#
loop_
_entity_poly.entity_id
_entity_poly.type
_entity_poly.pdbx_seq_one_letter_code
_entity_poly.pdbx_strand_id
1 'polypeptide(L)'
;MNFITENKIPVGQWMEAGVDWLTINAAGFFDAISIFLETVILFLVDVFKWMPPALPIVITAAIAWYLHRKLSLVIFVVAALLTILNLGYWQEMLETFVLVFAATTISVLIGVPVGIMAAHRPWLYTLLRPILDLMQTVPTFVYLIPTLVLFGLGIVPGLISTIIFAIAAPIRLTYLGVTKVPEELIEAGKAFGASRMKLLMKVELPAALPSIMAGITQCIMLSLSMVVIAALVGADGLGKPVVRALNTVNISQGFEAGLAIVLVAIILDRLCKTPNQKEA
;
A
#
# COMPACT_ATOMS: atom_id res chain seq x y z
N MET A 1 33.26 28.57 11.82
CA MET A 1 32.06 27.98 11.21
C MET A 1 32.33 27.43 9.79
N ASN A 2 33.33 27.96 9.09
CA ASN A 2 33.66 27.54 7.71
C ASN A 2 34.18 26.10 7.59
N PHE A 3 34.86 25.54 8.62
CA PHE A 3 35.38 24.17 8.59
C PHE A 3 34.27 23.09 8.40
N ILE A 4 33.07 23.31 8.97
CA ILE A 4 31.94 22.39 8.86
C ILE A 4 31.26 22.50 7.48
N THR A 5 31.28 23.70 6.88
CA THR A 5 30.66 23.93 5.55
C THR A 5 31.58 23.55 4.39
N GLU A 6 32.88 23.52 4.60
CA GLU A 6 33.87 23.11 3.60
C GLU A 6 34.05 21.57 3.55
N ASN A 7 33.85 20.88 4.69
CA ASN A 7 33.93 19.42 4.78
C ASN A 7 32.52 18.79 4.80
N LYS A 8 31.85 18.77 3.65
CA LYS A 8 30.54 18.09 3.52
C LYS A 8 30.70 16.58 3.66
N ILE A 9 29.91 15.97 4.53
CA ILE A 9 29.78 14.51 4.58
C ILE A 9 29.16 14.04 3.25
N PRO A 10 29.83 13.19 2.46
CA PRO A 10 29.38 12.83 1.10
C PRO A 10 28.30 11.74 1.11
N VAL A 11 27.23 11.94 1.89
CA VAL A 11 26.15 10.94 2.04
C VAL A 11 25.51 10.58 0.70
N GLY A 12 25.33 11.58 -0.18
CA GLY A 12 24.76 11.34 -1.52
C GLY A 12 25.65 10.43 -2.36
N GLN A 13 26.97 10.65 -2.34
CA GLN A 13 27.92 9.82 -3.10
C GLN A 13 27.96 8.38 -2.59
N TRP A 14 27.82 8.17 -1.27
CA TRP A 14 27.74 6.81 -0.71
C TRP A 14 26.48 6.08 -1.15
N MET A 15 25.35 6.78 -1.18
CA MET A 15 24.08 6.22 -1.69
C MET A 15 24.16 5.92 -3.19
N GLU A 16 24.72 6.85 -3.99
CA GLU A 16 24.95 6.67 -5.42
C GLU A 16 25.84 5.45 -5.69
N ALA A 17 27.00 5.37 -5.04
CA ALA A 17 27.91 4.23 -5.18
C ALA A 17 27.24 2.89 -4.79
N GLY A 18 26.37 2.89 -3.77
CA GLY A 18 25.60 1.71 -3.38
C GLY A 18 24.59 1.29 -4.45
N VAL A 19 23.85 2.24 -5.02
CA VAL A 19 22.89 1.97 -6.10
C VAL A 19 23.61 1.52 -7.37
N ASP A 20 24.70 2.17 -7.74
CA ASP A 20 25.52 1.81 -8.91
C ASP A 20 26.10 0.38 -8.76
N TRP A 21 26.59 0.04 -7.57
CA TRP A 21 27.07 -1.31 -7.29
C TRP A 21 25.95 -2.36 -7.49
N LEU A 22 24.74 -2.07 -7.00
CA LEU A 22 23.57 -2.93 -7.18
C LEU A 22 23.20 -3.04 -8.67
N THR A 23 23.19 -1.94 -9.39
CA THR A 23 22.87 -1.92 -10.82
C THR A 23 23.87 -2.72 -11.65
N ILE A 24 25.17 -2.69 -11.29
CA ILE A 24 26.19 -3.44 -12.03
C ILE A 24 26.17 -4.93 -11.67
N ASN A 25 26.07 -5.27 -10.38
CA ASN A 25 26.26 -6.64 -9.90
C ASN A 25 24.97 -7.46 -9.83
N ALA A 26 23.81 -6.79 -9.76
CA ALA A 26 22.50 -7.44 -9.60
C ALA A 26 21.48 -7.06 -10.69
N ALA A 27 21.94 -6.52 -11.83
CA ALA A 27 21.05 -6.11 -12.94
C ALA A 27 20.06 -7.21 -13.33
N GLY A 28 20.54 -8.42 -13.61
CA GLY A 28 19.68 -9.54 -14.02
C GLY A 28 18.64 -9.95 -12.96
N PHE A 29 18.92 -9.74 -11.68
CA PHE A 29 17.94 -9.96 -10.60
C PHE A 29 16.83 -8.90 -10.62
N PHE A 30 17.19 -7.62 -10.76
CA PHE A 30 16.22 -6.53 -10.84
C PHE A 30 15.38 -6.60 -12.11
N ASP A 31 16.01 -6.94 -13.26
CA ASP A 31 15.32 -7.16 -14.53
C ASP A 31 14.30 -8.30 -14.42
N ALA A 32 14.69 -9.43 -13.82
CA ALA A 32 13.79 -10.55 -13.64
C ALA A 32 12.58 -10.20 -12.75
N ILE A 33 12.81 -9.45 -11.65
CA ILE A 33 11.73 -8.95 -10.79
C ILE A 33 10.85 -7.97 -11.59
N SER A 34 11.46 -7.06 -12.35
CA SER A 34 10.73 -6.08 -13.15
C SER A 34 9.81 -6.78 -14.15
N ILE A 35 10.34 -7.71 -14.96
CA ILE A 35 9.56 -8.46 -15.95
C ILE A 35 8.44 -9.24 -15.28
N PHE A 36 8.73 -9.92 -14.15
CA PHE A 36 7.71 -10.69 -13.42
C PHE A 36 6.58 -9.79 -12.90
N LEU A 37 6.91 -8.71 -12.19
CA LEU A 37 5.92 -7.80 -11.61
C LEU A 37 5.12 -7.10 -12.70
N GLU A 38 5.78 -6.61 -13.74
CA GLU A 38 5.14 -5.96 -14.88
C GLU A 38 4.16 -6.91 -15.57
N THR A 39 4.59 -8.13 -15.87
CA THR A 39 3.73 -9.15 -16.50
C THR A 39 2.50 -9.46 -15.65
N VAL A 40 2.67 -9.65 -14.33
CA VAL A 40 1.55 -9.93 -13.43
C VAL A 40 0.58 -8.76 -13.36
N ILE A 41 1.10 -7.53 -13.25
CA ILE A 41 0.24 -6.33 -13.13
C ILE A 41 -0.49 -6.08 -14.44
N LEU A 42 0.19 -6.11 -15.58
CA LEU A 42 -0.43 -5.89 -16.88
C LEU A 42 -1.48 -6.97 -17.18
N PHE A 43 -1.19 -8.24 -16.86
CA PHE A 43 -2.19 -9.31 -16.97
C PHE A 43 -3.44 -9.01 -16.12
N LEU A 44 -3.29 -8.59 -14.88
CA LEU A 44 -4.43 -8.23 -14.02
C LEU A 44 -5.20 -7.02 -14.60
N VAL A 45 -4.49 -6.00 -15.07
CA VAL A 45 -5.11 -4.82 -15.71
C VAL A 45 -5.90 -5.24 -16.93
N ASP A 46 -5.35 -6.08 -17.81
CA ASP A 46 -6.01 -6.56 -19.01
C ASP A 46 -7.25 -7.38 -18.70
N VAL A 47 -7.20 -8.25 -17.68
CA VAL A 47 -8.37 -9.01 -17.20
C VAL A 47 -9.50 -8.07 -16.79
N PHE A 48 -9.20 -6.99 -16.04
CA PHE A 48 -10.22 -6.02 -15.63
C PHE A 48 -10.71 -5.16 -16.79
N LYS A 49 -9.83 -4.77 -17.73
CA LYS A 49 -10.20 -3.99 -18.92
C LYS A 49 -11.09 -4.77 -19.89
N TRP A 50 -10.91 -6.09 -19.97
CA TRP A 50 -11.76 -6.96 -20.81
C TRP A 50 -13.19 -7.06 -20.29
N MET A 51 -13.41 -6.80 -18.98
CA MET A 51 -14.76 -6.85 -18.40
C MET A 51 -15.57 -5.61 -18.78
N PRO A 52 -16.85 -5.76 -19.20
CA PRO A 52 -17.72 -4.60 -19.37
C PRO A 52 -17.89 -3.87 -18.04
N PRO A 53 -17.92 -2.51 -18.03
CA PRO A 53 -17.95 -1.73 -16.78
C PRO A 53 -19.05 -2.11 -15.78
N ALA A 54 -20.18 -2.61 -16.29
CA ALA A 54 -21.29 -3.09 -15.45
C ALA A 54 -20.86 -4.24 -14.51
N LEU A 55 -19.95 -5.11 -14.94
CA LEU A 55 -19.55 -6.28 -14.18
C LEU A 55 -18.74 -5.93 -12.92
N PRO A 56 -17.65 -5.15 -12.98
CA PRO A 56 -16.97 -4.69 -11.77
C PRO A 56 -17.86 -3.87 -10.84
N ILE A 57 -18.78 -3.05 -11.37
CA ILE A 57 -19.75 -2.28 -10.56
C ILE A 57 -20.65 -3.23 -9.76
N VAL A 58 -21.24 -4.25 -10.43
CA VAL A 58 -22.10 -5.21 -9.76
C VAL A 58 -21.35 -6.05 -8.75
N ILE A 59 -20.13 -6.51 -9.08
CA ILE A 59 -19.28 -7.28 -8.15
C ILE A 59 -18.97 -6.46 -6.90
N THR A 60 -18.53 -5.21 -7.07
CA THR A 60 -18.16 -4.34 -5.93
C THR A 60 -19.40 -4.02 -5.08
N ALA A 61 -20.55 -3.78 -5.70
CA ALA A 61 -21.83 -3.58 -5.02
C ALA A 61 -22.28 -4.83 -4.23
N ALA A 62 -22.10 -6.02 -4.82
CA ALA A 62 -22.40 -7.29 -4.17
C ALA A 62 -21.49 -7.56 -2.97
N ILE A 63 -20.17 -7.27 -3.09
CA ILE A 63 -19.21 -7.34 -1.99
C ILE A 63 -19.61 -6.38 -0.87
N ALA A 64 -19.94 -5.13 -1.20
CA ALA A 64 -20.39 -4.13 -0.23
C ALA A 64 -21.63 -4.60 0.53
N TRP A 65 -22.60 -5.17 -0.18
CA TRP A 65 -23.81 -5.73 0.43
C TRP A 65 -23.52 -6.94 1.31
N TYR A 66 -22.70 -7.87 0.82
CA TYR A 66 -22.37 -9.09 1.55
C TYR A 66 -21.64 -8.78 2.87
N LEU A 67 -20.65 -7.86 2.84
CA LEU A 67 -19.83 -7.51 3.99
C LEU A 67 -20.55 -6.65 5.03
N HIS A 68 -21.34 -5.67 4.56
CA HIS A 68 -21.86 -4.63 5.46
C HIS A 68 -23.38 -4.66 5.64
N ARG A 69 -24.12 -5.29 4.74
CA ARG A 69 -25.59 -5.35 4.73
C ARG A 69 -26.28 -3.97 4.87
N LYS A 70 -25.61 -2.91 4.38
CA LYS A 70 -26.12 -1.52 4.41
C LYS A 70 -26.41 -1.04 2.99
N LEU A 71 -27.68 -0.79 2.70
CA LEU A 71 -28.12 -0.31 1.38
C LEU A 71 -27.49 1.06 1.03
N SER A 72 -27.31 1.94 2.00
CA SER A 72 -26.67 3.24 1.79
C SER A 72 -25.24 3.13 1.25
N LEU A 73 -24.46 2.13 1.72
CA LEU A 73 -23.13 1.87 1.21
C LEU A 73 -23.17 1.36 -0.24
N VAL A 74 -24.09 0.47 -0.56
CA VAL A 74 -24.26 -0.07 -1.93
C VAL A 74 -24.61 1.06 -2.89
N ILE A 75 -25.57 1.92 -2.53
CA ILE A 75 -25.97 3.08 -3.34
C ILE A 75 -24.77 3.99 -3.54
N PHE A 76 -23.99 4.29 -2.49
CA PHE A 76 -22.80 5.11 -2.58
C PHE A 76 -21.75 4.50 -3.53
N VAL A 77 -21.44 3.19 -3.40
CA VAL A 77 -20.47 2.49 -4.25
C VAL A 77 -20.89 2.55 -5.72
N VAL A 78 -22.15 2.25 -6.01
CA VAL A 78 -22.68 2.29 -7.39
C VAL A 78 -22.62 3.71 -7.94
N ALA A 79 -23.09 4.71 -7.18
CA ALA A 79 -23.06 6.11 -7.60
C ALA A 79 -21.63 6.61 -7.84
N ALA A 80 -20.69 6.28 -6.97
CA ALA A 80 -19.28 6.66 -7.09
C ALA A 80 -18.63 6.05 -8.34
N LEU A 81 -18.83 4.75 -8.60
CA LEU A 81 -18.29 4.08 -9.78
C LEU A 81 -18.93 4.59 -11.09
N LEU A 82 -20.24 4.87 -11.09
CA LEU A 82 -20.91 5.51 -12.22
C LEU A 82 -20.42 6.93 -12.47
N THR A 83 -20.09 7.67 -11.42
CA THR A 83 -19.47 9.01 -11.54
C THR A 83 -18.09 8.91 -12.18
N ILE A 84 -17.25 7.98 -11.75
CA ILE A 84 -15.91 7.76 -12.37
C ILE A 84 -16.05 7.37 -13.85
N LEU A 85 -17.02 6.51 -14.18
CA LEU A 85 -17.31 6.11 -15.56
C LEU A 85 -17.77 7.32 -16.39
N ASN A 86 -18.66 8.16 -15.86
CA ASN A 86 -19.16 9.37 -16.52
C ASN A 86 -18.06 10.40 -16.77
N LEU A 87 -17.11 10.56 -15.82
CA LEU A 87 -15.96 11.46 -15.97
C LEU A 87 -14.92 10.95 -16.98
N GLY A 88 -15.06 9.70 -17.49
CA GLY A 88 -14.15 9.13 -18.49
C GLY A 88 -12.87 8.53 -17.91
N TYR A 89 -12.75 8.38 -16.59
CA TYR A 89 -11.55 7.87 -15.91
C TYR A 89 -11.64 6.39 -15.52
N TRP A 90 -12.48 5.62 -16.24
CA TRP A 90 -12.71 4.22 -15.91
C TRP A 90 -11.45 3.35 -16.04
N GLN A 91 -10.68 3.53 -17.11
CA GLN A 91 -9.47 2.74 -17.34
C GLN A 91 -8.38 3.08 -16.33
N GLU A 92 -8.14 4.35 -16.10
CA GLU A 92 -7.19 4.84 -15.12
C GLU A 92 -7.57 4.40 -13.69
N MET A 93 -8.86 4.30 -13.40
CA MET A 93 -9.34 3.77 -12.11
C MET A 93 -9.00 2.29 -11.97
N LEU A 94 -9.20 1.47 -13.00
CA LEU A 94 -8.85 0.04 -12.97
C LEU A 94 -7.34 -0.16 -12.78
N GLU A 95 -6.51 0.59 -13.49
CA GLU A 95 -5.04 0.58 -13.35
C GLU A 95 -4.63 0.96 -11.92
N THR A 96 -5.21 2.02 -11.37
CA THR A 96 -4.98 2.43 -9.98
C THR A 96 -5.41 1.34 -9.00
N PHE A 97 -6.57 0.74 -9.22
CA PHE A 97 -7.06 -0.34 -8.36
C PHE A 97 -6.09 -1.51 -8.33
N VAL A 98 -5.61 -1.97 -9.49
CA VAL A 98 -4.66 -3.08 -9.59
C VAL A 98 -3.34 -2.74 -8.91
N LEU A 99 -2.79 -1.55 -9.13
CA LEU A 99 -1.55 -1.11 -8.50
C LEU A 99 -1.67 -1.05 -6.98
N VAL A 100 -2.73 -0.44 -6.45
CA VAL A 100 -3.00 -0.35 -5.00
C VAL A 100 -3.23 -1.72 -4.40
N PHE A 101 -3.99 -2.57 -5.08
CA PHE A 101 -4.24 -3.95 -4.65
C PHE A 101 -2.95 -4.77 -4.58
N ALA A 102 -2.11 -4.71 -5.61
CA ALA A 102 -0.82 -5.39 -5.66
C ALA A 102 0.12 -4.87 -4.55
N ALA A 103 0.27 -3.54 -4.43
CA ALA A 103 1.10 -2.93 -3.40
C ALA A 103 0.65 -3.32 -1.99
N THR A 104 -0.66 -3.25 -1.72
CA THR A 104 -1.22 -3.61 -0.42
C THR A 104 -1.04 -5.10 -0.13
N THR A 105 -1.33 -5.97 -1.11
CA THR A 105 -1.19 -7.42 -0.95
C THR A 105 0.25 -7.79 -0.59
N ILE A 106 1.23 -7.28 -1.31
CA ILE A 106 2.65 -7.54 -1.04
C ILE A 106 3.04 -6.97 0.33
N SER A 107 2.62 -5.75 0.64
CA SER A 107 2.91 -5.10 1.92
C SER A 107 2.31 -5.87 3.10
N VAL A 108 1.12 -6.43 2.97
CA VAL A 108 0.45 -7.22 4.00
C VAL A 108 1.09 -8.59 4.16
N LEU A 109 1.39 -9.28 3.03
CA LEU A 109 2.03 -10.60 3.05
C LEU A 109 3.41 -10.58 3.70
N ILE A 110 4.13 -9.47 3.59
CA ILE A 110 5.44 -9.30 4.24
C ILE A 110 5.26 -8.64 5.61
N GLY A 111 4.47 -7.58 5.69
CA GLY A 111 4.37 -6.71 6.86
C GLY A 111 3.72 -7.38 8.06
N VAL A 112 2.64 -8.17 7.85
CA VAL A 112 1.97 -8.86 8.96
C VAL A 112 2.87 -9.92 9.59
N PRO A 113 3.52 -10.84 8.85
CA PRO A 113 4.48 -11.79 9.44
C PRO A 113 5.66 -11.10 10.14
N VAL A 114 6.21 -10.03 9.56
CA VAL A 114 7.30 -9.25 10.18
C VAL A 114 6.82 -8.61 11.49
N GLY A 115 5.61 -8.03 11.51
CA GLY A 115 5.01 -7.45 12.71
C GLY A 115 4.80 -8.49 13.84
N ILE A 116 4.32 -9.69 13.48
CA ILE A 116 4.17 -10.82 14.42
C ILE A 116 5.55 -11.25 14.98
N MET A 117 6.54 -11.42 14.11
CA MET A 117 7.89 -11.78 14.54
C MET A 117 8.50 -10.73 15.46
N ALA A 118 8.29 -9.45 15.15
CA ALA A 118 8.76 -8.34 15.96
C ALA A 118 8.08 -8.30 17.34
N ALA A 119 6.78 -8.65 17.43
CA ALA A 119 6.05 -8.73 18.70
C ALA A 119 6.62 -9.81 19.63
N HIS A 120 7.05 -10.95 19.08
CA HIS A 120 7.65 -12.03 19.86
C HIS A 120 9.16 -11.87 20.10
N ARG A 121 9.81 -10.88 19.45
CA ARG A 121 11.25 -10.63 19.55
C ARG A 121 11.53 -9.14 19.73
N PRO A 122 11.56 -8.61 20.96
CA PRO A 122 11.71 -7.17 21.22
C PRO A 122 12.94 -6.53 20.53
N TRP A 123 14.05 -7.26 20.44
CA TRP A 123 15.25 -6.79 19.75
C TRP A 123 15.00 -6.52 18.27
N LEU A 124 14.16 -7.33 17.61
CA LEU A 124 13.81 -7.15 16.19
C LEU A 124 13.03 -5.84 15.99
N TYR A 125 12.07 -5.55 16.87
CA TYR A 125 11.32 -4.29 16.79
C TYR A 125 12.23 -3.08 17.05
N THR A 126 13.16 -3.18 18.00
CA THR A 126 14.13 -2.11 18.29
C THR A 126 14.99 -1.80 17.06
N LEU A 127 15.37 -2.83 16.28
CA LEU A 127 16.11 -2.66 15.03
C LEU A 127 15.22 -2.12 13.89
N LEU A 128 14.00 -2.62 13.77
CA LEU A 128 13.07 -2.22 12.70
C LEU A 128 12.54 -0.80 12.89
N ARG A 129 12.31 -0.37 14.11
CA ARG A 129 11.69 0.93 14.42
C ARG A 129 12.36 2.11 13.72
N PRO A 130 13.68 2.34 13.82
CA PRO A 130 14.32 3.46 13.12
C PRO A 130 14.21 3.34 11.59
N ILE A 131 14.22 2.12 11.03
CA ILE A 131 14.04 1.89 9.60
C ILE A 131 12.63 2.30 9.17
N LEU A 132 11.61 1.84 9.92
CA LEU A 132 10.21 2.20 9.65
C LEU A 132 9.96 3.71 9.84
N ASP A 133 10.66 4.35 10.80
CA ASP A 133 10.60 5.80 10.99
C ASP A 133 11.19 6.53 9.77
N LEU A 134 12.36 6.11 9.29
CA LEU A 134 12.97 6.65 8.06
C LEU A 134 12.05 6.47 6.85
N MET A 135 11.47 5.27 6.67
CA MET A 135 10.55 4.97 5.55
C MET A 135 9.31 5.88 5.52
N GLN A 136 8.90 6.46 6.63
CA GLN A 136 7.72 7.35 6.68
C GLN A 136 8.07 8.84 6.80
N THR A 137 9.29 9.19 7.17
CA THR A 137 9.74 10.59 7.32
C THR A 137 10.48 11.11 6.09
N VAL A 138 11.16 10.25 5.36
CA VAL A 138 11.82 10.62 4.10
C VAL A 138 10.75 11.02 3.07
N PRO A 139 10.91 12.17 2.39
CA PRO A 139 9.98 12.58 1.34
C PRO A 139 9.78 11.48 0.28
N THR A 140 8.54 11.22 -0.07
CA THR A 140 8.16 10.10 -0.95
C THR A 140 8.85 10.12 -2.32
N PHE A 141 9.18 11.29 -2.84
CA PHE A 141 9.94 11.44 -4.09
C PHE A 141 11.35 10.83 -4.02
N VAL A 142 11.96 10.80 -2.83
CA VAL A 142 13.33 10.27 -2.66
C VAL A 142 13.38 8.77 -2.94
N TYR A 143 12.30 8.03 -2.70
CA TYR A 143 12.23 6.59 -3.01
C TYR A 143 12.17 6.31 -4.51
N LEU A 144 11.62 7.24 -5.29
CA LEU A 144 11.51 7.07 -6.74
C LEU A 144 12.87 7.06 -7.44
N ILE A 145 13.86 7.77 -6.89
CA ILE A 145 15.18 7.89 -7.54
C ILE A 145 15.87 6.52 -7.61
N PRO A 146 16.13 5.81 -6.51
CA PRO A 146 16.77 4.50 -6.57
C PRO A 146 15.90 3.45 -7.26
N THR A 147 14.58 3.48 -7.09
CA THR A 147 13.68 2.53 -7.78
C THR A 147 13.66 2.77 -9.29
N LEU A 148 13.75 4.02 -9.74
CA LEU A 148 13.87 4.36 -11.15
C LEU A 148 15.19 3.86 -11.77
N VAL A 149 16.30 4.01 -11.03
CA VAL A 149 17.62 3.55 -11.50
C VAL A 149 17.68 2.02 -11.59
N LEU A 150 17.06 1.32 -10.62
CA LEU A 150 17.11 -0.15 -10.55
C LEU A 150 16.10 -0.84 -11.47
N PHE A 151 14.91 -0.27 -11.70
CA PHE A 151 13.79 -0.92 -12.40
C PHE A 151 13.36 -0.21 -13.70
N GLY A 152 14.01 0.92 -14.05
CA GLY A 152 13.64 1.71 -15.22
C GLY A 152 12.38 2.55 -15.01
N LEU A 153 11.83 3.10 -16.12
CA LEU A 153 10.55 3.82 -16.12
C LEU A 153 9.38 2.85 -16.24
N GLY A 154 8.27 3.12 -15.56
CA GLY A 154 7.05 2.35 -15.71
C GLY A 154 6.31 2.08 -14.42
N ILE A 155 5.48 1.04 -14.43
CA ILE A 155 4.61 0.68 -13.31
C ILE A 155 5.41 0.06 -12.14
N VAL A 156 6.51 -0.62 -12.42
CA VAL A 156 7.31 -1.37 -11.41
C VAL A 156 7.99 -0.45 -10.40
N PRO A 157 8.75 0.60 -10.78
CA PRO A 157 9.33 1.53 -9.80
C PRO A 157 8.26 2.23 -8.97
N GLY A 158 7.10 2.55 -9.57
CA GLY A 158 5.94 3.09 -8.84
C GLY A 158 5.40 2.11 -7.81
N LEU A 159 5.25 0.84 -8.16
CA LEU A 159 4.81 -0.22 -7.26
C LEU A 159 5.80 -0.43 -6.10
N ILE A 160 7.09 -0.59 -6.40
CA ILE A 160 8.13 -0.83 -5.37
C ILE A 160 8.22 0.34 -4.41
N SER A 161 8.23 1.58 -4.90
CA SER A 161 8.21 2.77 -4.05
C SER A 161 6.97 2.83 -3.17
N THR A 162 5.80 2.44 -3.71
CA THR A 162 4.55 2.36 -2.95
C THR A 162 4.64 1.32 -1.84
N ILE A 163 5.19 0.12 -2.13
CA ILE A 163 5.40 -0.93 -1.13
C ILE A 163 6.33 -0.43 -0.03
N ILE A 164 7.48 0.14 -0.37
CA ILE A 164 8.44 0.67 0.61
C ILE A 164 7.77 1.66 1.55
N PHE A 165 6.97 2.59 1.02
CA PHE A 165 6.30 3.60 1.84
C PHE A 165 5.17 3.03 2.70
N ALA A 166 4.34 2.14 2.13
CA ALA A 166 3.11 1.67 2.76
C ALA A 166 3.30 0.52 3.75
N ILE A 167 4.35 -0.32 3.57
CA ILE A 167 4.59 -1.54 4.37
C ILE A 167 4.80 -1.26 5.88
N ALA A 168 5.24 -0.07 6.22
CA ALA A 168 5.45 0.32 7.62
C ALA A 168 4.15 0.27 8.44
N ALA A 169 2.98 0.56 7.82
CA ALA A 169 1.70 0.53 8.51
C ALA A 169 1.29 -0.88 8.97
N PRO A 170 1.22 -1.91 8.12
CA PRO A 170 0.91 -3.27 8.57
C PRO A 170 1.95 -3.83 9.55
N ILE A 171 3.25 -3.52 9.41
CA ILE A 171 4.25 -3.95 10.38
C ILE A 171 3.95 -3.38 11.76
N ARG A 172 3.79 -2.06 11.89
CA ARG A 172 3.59 -1.36 13.16
C ARG A 172 2.29 -1.74 13.83
N LEU A 173 1.18 -1.75 13.08
CA LEU A 173 -0.13 -2.03 13.65
C LEU A 173 -0.32 -3.51 13.99
N THR A 174 0.31 -4.42 13.26
CA THR A 174 0.37 -5.84 13.66
C THR A 174 1.20 -6.03 14.92
N TYR A 175 2.41 -5.44 14.98
CA TYR A 175 3.22 -5.44 16.20
C TYR A 175 2.43 -4.93 17.40
N LEU A 176 1.79 -3.76 17.27
CA LEU A 176 0.99 -3.15 18.32
C LEU A 176 -0.19 -4.03 18.74
N GLY A 177 -0.89 -4.63 17.78
CA GLY A 177 -2.03 -5.49 18.03
C GLY A 177 -1.64 -6.75 18.81
N VAL A 178 -0.55 -7.41 18.42
CA VAL A 178 -0.07 -8.63 19.09
C VAL A 178 0.50 -8.33 20.47
N THR A 179 1.25 -7.24 20.64
CA THR A 179 1.84 -6.87 21.95
C THR A 179 0.80 -6.36 22.95
N LYS A 180 -0.38 -5.92 22.50
CA LYS A 180 -1.48 -5.46 23.37
C LYS A 180 -2.47 -6.55 23.75
N VAL A 181 -2.25 -7.79 23.34
CA VAL A 181 -3.11 -8.91 23.77
C VAL A 181 -3.00 -9.06 25.29
N PRO A 182 -4.14 -9.10 26.03
CA PRO A 182 -4.14 -9.25 27.48
C PRO A 182 -3.36 -10.50 27.93
N GLU A 183 -2.50 -10.34 28.93
CA GLU A 183 -1.64 -11.41 29.42
C GLU A 183 -2.46 -12.56 30.00
N GLU A 184 -3.63 -12.26 30.58
CA GLU A 184 -4.56 -13.24 31.13
C GLU A 184 -5.04 -14.22 30.04
N LEU A 185 -5.26 -13.77 28.81
CA LEU A 185 -5.64 -14.64 27.69
C LEU A 185 -4.49 -15.55 27.27
N ILE A 186 -3.27 -15.03 27.32
CA ILE A 186 -2.06 -15.79 26.99
C ILE A 186 -1.81 -16.86 28.06
N GLU A 187 -1.94 -16.51 29.33
CA GLU A 187 -1.79 -17.44 30.46
C GLU A 187 -2.86 -18.53 30.48
N ALA A 188 -4.13 -18.16 30.26
CA ALA A 188 -5.21 -19.12 30.09
C ALA A 188 -4.91 -20.11 28.95
N GLY A 189 -4.50 -19.63 27.79
CA GLY A 189 -4.13 -20.50 26.69
C GLY A 189 -2.97 -21.46 27.02
N LYS A 190 -1.97 -21.00 27.78
CA LYS A 190 -0.85 -21.83 28.24
C LYS A 190 -1.33 -22.87 29.27
N ALA A 191 -2.22 -22.50 30.21
CA ALA A 191 -2.79 -23.40 31.21
C ALA A 191 -3.57 -24.56 30.58
N PHE A 192 -4.23 -24.32 29.43
CA PHE A 192 -4.87 -25.36 28.62
C PHE A 192 -3.90 -26.17 27.74
N GLY A 193 -2.59 -25.99 27.88
CA GLY A 193 -1.58 -26.74 27.13
C GLY A 193 -1.45 -26.33 25.67
N ALA A 194 -1.83 -25.10 25.32
CA ALA A 194 -1.68 -24.63 23.92
C ALA A 194 -0.19 -24.51 23.55
N SER A 195 0.19 -25.10 22.40
CA SER A 195 1.51 -24.85 21.81
C SER A 195 1.62 -23.40 21.34
N ARG A 196 2.85 -22.91 21.15
CA ARG A 196 3.10 -21.53 20.67
C ARG A 196 2.31 -21.18 19.39
N MET A 197 2.24 -22.11 18.43
CA MET A 197 1.48 -21.90 17.20
C MET A 197 -0.04 -21.85 17.46
N LYS A 198 -0.55 -22.70 18.37
CA LYS A 198 -1.98 -22.67 18.75
C LYS A 198 -2.33 -21.38 19.49
N LEU A 199 -1.42 -20.90 20.36
CA LEU A 199 -1.57 -19.63 21.05
C LEU A 199 -1.65 -18.46 20.07
N LEU A 200 -0.70 -18.39 19.12
CA LEU A 200 -0.70 -17.38 18.07
C LEU A 200 -1.99 -17.41 17.26
N MET A 201 -2.38 -18.59 16.72
CA MET A 201 -3.51 -18.67 15.77
C MET A 201 -4.88 -18.55 16.43
N LYS A 202 -5.03 -18.98 17.69
CA LYS A 202 -6.34 -19.05 18.36
C LYS A 202 -6.57 -17.97 19.41
N VAL A 203 -5.52 -17.31 19.88
CA VAL A 203 -5.60 -16.28 20.93
C VAL A 203 -5.08 -14.95 20.42
N GLU A 204 -3.80 -14.89 20.05
CA GLU A 204 -3.13 -13.63 19.72
C GLU A 204 -3.67 -13.01 18.43
N LEU A 205 -3.73 -13.76 17.32
CA LEU A 205 -4.20 -13.23 16.04
C LEU A 205 -5.68 -12.79 16.07
N PRO A 206 -6.63 -13.57 16.63
CA PRO A 206 -8.01 -13.11 16.76
C PRO A 206 -8.15 -11.85 17.62
N ALA A 207 -7.39 -11.75 18.72
CA ALA A 207 -7.40 -10.56 19.58
C ALA A 207 -6.73 -9.34 18.89
N ALA A 208 -5.67 -9.57 18.09
CA ALA A 208 -4.96 -8.52 17.35
C ALA A 208 -5.66 -8.12 16.04
N LEU A 209 -6.64 -8.89 15.56
CA LEU A 209 -7.28 -8.69 14.25
C LEU A 209 -7.78 -7.26 14.02
N PRO A 210 -8.42 -6.57 14.98
CA PRO A 210 -8.84 -5.18 14.77
C PRO A 210 -7.66 -4.24 14.44
N SER A 211 -6.53 -4.41 15.12
CA SER A 211 -5.32 -3.61 14.86
C SER A 211 -4.65 -3.98 13.53
N ILE A 212 -4.64 -5.25 13.17
CA ILE A 212 -4.13 -5.72 11.87
C ILE A 212 -4.98 -5.14 10.74
N MET A 213 -6.31 -5.18 10.86
CA MET A 213 -7.21 -4.61 9.86
C MET A 213 -7.05 -3.09 9.73
N ALA A 214 -6.84 -2.38 10.84
CA ALA A 214 -6.49 -0.96 10.79
C ALA A 214 -5.17 -0.72 10.04
N GLY A 215 -4.18 -1.61 10.21
CA GLY A 215 -2.92 -1.57 9.46
C GLY A 215 -3.10 -1.77 7.96
N ILE A 216 -3.98 -2.70 7.57
CA ILE A 216 -4.32 -2.95 6.17
C ILE A 216 -5.03 -1.74 5.56
N THR A 217 -6.02 -1.18 6.25
CA THR A 217 -6.74 0.02 5.78
C THR A 217 -5.78 1.20 5.62
N GLN A 218 -4.89 1.42 6.58
CA GLN A 218 -3.88 2.48 6.49
C GLN A 218 -2.90 2.22 5.33
N CYS A 219 -2.50 0.98 5.09
CA CYS A 219 -1.66 0.61 3.95
C CYS A 219 -2.33 0.96 2.61
N ILE A 220 -3.63 0.68 2.46
CA ILE A 220 -4.41 1.05 1.26
C ILE A 220 -4.41 2.56 1.06
N MET A 221 -4.67 3.34 2.12
CA MET A 221 -4.70 4.81 2.04
C MET A 221 -3.33 5.40 1.67
N LEU A 222 -2.25 4.85 2.25
CA LEU A 222 -0.88 5.24 1.89
C LEU A 222 -0.54 4.87 0.44
N SER A 223 -0.97 3.69 -0.03
CA SER A 223 -0.79 3.26 -1.41
C SER A 223 -1.53 4.16 -2.40
N LEU A 224 -2.76 4.57 -2.08
CA LEU A 224 -3.52 5.54 -2.90
C LEU A 224 -2.84 6.91 -2.95
N SER A 225 -2.26 7.37 -1.85
CA SER A 225 -1.51 8.62 -1.82
C SER A 225 -0.28 8.58 -2.73
N MET A 226 0.32 7.40 -2.92
CA MET A 226 1.47 7.20 -3.80
C MET A 226 1.13 7.16 -5.29
N VAL A 227 -0.14 6.96 -5.67
CA VAL A 227 -0.55 6.83 -7.09
C VAL A 227 -0.14 8.03 -7.94
N VAL A 228 -0.30 9.26 -7.42
CA VAL A 228 0.08 10.48 -8.13
C VAL A 228 1.61 10.57 -8.26
N ILE A 229 2.32 10.17 -7.23
CA ILE A 229 3.79 10.18 -7.19
C ILE A 229 4.35 9.10 -8.15
N ALA A 230 3.76 7.91 -8.15
CA ALA A 230 4.11 6.83 -9.07
C ALA A 230 3.93 7.22 -10.55
N ALA A 231 2.95 8.07 -10.85
CA ALA A 231 2.74 8.58 -12.21
C ALA A 231 3.91 9.43 -12.73
N LEU A 232 4.71 10.04 -11.85
CA LEU A 232 5.90 10.80 -12.25
C LEU A 232 7.01 9.91 -12.82
N VAL A 233 7.04 8.64 -12.46
CA VAL A 233 8.01 7.65 -12.99
C VAL A 233 7.38 6.75 -14.07
N GLY A 234 6.21 7.13 -14.59
CA GLY A 234 5.57 6.46 -15.72
C GLY A 234 4.54 5.40 -15.36
N ALA A 235 4.16 5.25 -14.08
CA ALA A 235 3.06 4.36 -13.72
C ALA A 235 1.73 4.86 -14.27
N ASP A 236 0.92 3.95 -14.82
CA ASP A 236 -0.42 4.23 -15.29
C ASP A 236 -1.42 4.38 -14.13
N GLY A 237 -2.59 4.94 -14.44
CA GLY A 237 -3.68 5.13 -13.50
C GLY A 237 -4.10 6.58 -13.29
N LEU A 238 -4.96 6.82 -12.29
CA LEU A 238 -5.54 8.13 -11.96
C LEU A 238 -4.50 9.21 -11.61
N GLY A 239 -3.27 8.83 -11.30
CA GLY A 239 -2.17 9.77 -11.09
C GLY A 239 -1.77 10.52 -12.36
N LYS A 240 -1.81 9.87 -13.54
CA LYS A 240 -1.43 10.49 -14.82
C LYS A 240 -2.25 11.74 -15.17
N PRO A 241 -3.61 11.70 -15.15
CA PRO A 241 -4.40 12.89 -15.41
C PRO A 241 -4.18 14.01 -14.39
N VAL A 242 -3.89 13.68 -13.11
CA VAL A 242 -3.55 14.69 -12.10
C VAL A 242 -2.22 15.38 -12.43
N VAL A 243 -1.17 14.61 -12.74
CA VAL A 243 0.14 15.15 -13.14
C VAL A 243 0.03 15.98 -14.43
N ARG A 244 -0.75 15.51 -15.41
CA ARG A 244 -1.01 16.26 -16.64
C ARG A 244 -1.72 17.58 -16.35
N ALA A 245 -2.76 17.55 -15.51
CA ALA A 245 -3.50 18.76 -15.12
C ALA A 245 -2.59 19.78 -14.40
N LEU A 246 -1.69 19.32 -13.55
CA LEU A 246 -0.69 20.16 -12.87
C LEU A 246 0.24 20.83 -13.90
N ASN A 247 0.79 20.07 -14.84
CA ASN A 247 1.73 20.55 -15.84
C ASN A 247 1.09 21.53 -16.83
N THR A 248 -0.22 21.39 -17.10
CA THR A 248 -0.98 22.26 -18.00
C THR A 248 -1.81 23.33 -17.30
N VAL A 249 -1.74 23.37 -15.96
CA VAL A 249 -2.55 24.26 -15.09
C VAL A 249 -4.05 24.14 -15.40
N ASN A 250 -4.52 22.90 -15.68
CA ASN A 250 -5.92 22.63 -16.00
C ASN A 250 -6.69 22.24 -14.72
N ILE A 251 -7.36 23.23 -14.13
CA ILE A 251 -8.10 23.09 -12.85
C ILE A 251 -9.24 22.07 -12.99
N SER A 252 -9.99 22.08 -14.10
CA SER A 252 -11.11 21.15 -14.30
C SER A 252 -10.63 19.70 -14.29
N GLN A 253 -9.65 19.37 -15.13
CA GLN A 253 -9.07 18.02 -15.19
C GLN A 253 -8.45 17.58 -13.87
N GLY A 254 -7.77 18.49 -13.16
CA GLY A 254 -7.15 18.19 -11.87
C GLY A 254 -8.20 17.87 -10.80
N PHE A 255 -9.31 18.61 -10.78
CA PHE A 255 -10.39 18.38 -9.85
C PHE A 255 -11.15 17.08 -10.14
N GLU A 256 -11.46 16.81 -11.42
CA GLU A 256 -12.15 15.59 -11.84
C GLU A 256 -11.33 14.33 -11.52
N ALA A 257 -10.03 14.32 -11.87
CA ALA A 257 -9.14 13.22 -11.56
C ALA A 257 -8.92 13.04 -10.05
N GLY A 258 -8.77 14.14 -9.32
CA GLY A 258 -8.70 14.14 -7.85
C GLY A 258 -9.96 13.59 -7.21
N LEU A 259 -11.15 13.95 -7.70
CA LEU A 259 -12.42 13.41 -7.24
C LEU A 259 -12.49 11.89 -7.48
N ALA A 260 -12.05 11.42 -8.65
CA ALA A 260 -12.01 9.98 -8.93
C ALA A 260 -11.13 9.22 -7.93
N ILE A 261 -9.94 9.74 -7.59
CA ILE A 261 -9.06 9.15 -6.56
C ILE A 261 -9.76 9.10 -5.20
N VAL A 262 -10.41 10.20 -4.78
CA VAL A 262 -11.14 10.27 -3.50
C VAL A 262 -12.28 9.25 -3.46
N LEU A 263 -13.04 9.12 -4.54
CA LEU A 263 -14.14 8.13 -4.61
C LEU A 263 -13.61 6.69 -4.48
N VAL A 264 -12.52 6.36 -5.17
CA VAL A 264 -11.85 5.04 -5.03
C VAL A 264 -11.35 4.84 -3.59
N ALA A 265 -10.74 5.86 -2.99
CA ALA A 265 -10.24 5.80 -1.62
C ALA A 265 -11.38 5.50 -0.62
N ILE A 266 -12.51 6.22 -0.73
CA ILE A 266 -13.67 6.01 0.16
C ILE A 266 -14.27 4.62 -0.05
N ILE A 267 -14.39 4.14 -1.30
CA ILE A 267 -14.88 2.79 -1.59
C ILE A 267 -14.01 1.75 -0.90
N LEU A 268 -12.69 1.80 -1.10
CA LEU A 268 -11.76 0.84 -0.51
C LEU A 268 -11.74 0.92 1.03
N ASP A 269 -11.72 2.12 1.60
CA ASP A 269 -11.80 2.32 3.06
C ASP A 269 -13.08 1.69 3.64
N ARG A 270 -14.22 1.96 3.02
CA ARG A 270 -15.50 1.44 3.51
C ARG A 270 -15.64 -0.08 3.35
N LEU A 271 -15.10 -0.67 2.30
CA LEU A 271 -15.10 -2.11 2.09
C LEU A 271 -14.20 -2.86 3.08
N CYS A 272 -13.06 -2.26 3.45
CA CYS A 272 -12.09 -2.87 4.36
C CYS A 272 -12.44 -2.71 5.85
N LYS A 273 -13.28 -1.74 6.22
CA LYS A 273 -13.74 -1.58 7.61
C LYS A 273 -14.70 -2.71 8.00
N THR A 274 -14.38 -3.40 9.08
CA THR A 274 -15.29 -4.42 9.64
C THR A 274 -16.54 -3.77 10.26
N PRO A 275 -17.73 -4.40 10.12
CA PRO A 275 -19.00 -3.85 10.63
C PRO A 275 -19.04 -3.56 12.14
N ASN A 276 -18.12 -4.14 12.92
CA ASN A 276 -18.05 -3.99 14.38
C ASN A 276 -17.14 -2.86 14.89
N GLN A 277 -16.45 -2.14 14.00
CA GLN A 277 -15.79 -0.90 14.39
C GLN A 277 -16.84 0.23 14.41
N LYS A 278 -17.65 0.28 15.48
CA LYS A 278 -18.39 1.49 15.82
C LYS A 278 -17.37 2.61 15.99
N GLU A 279 -17.65 3.71 15.34
CA GLU A 279 -16.93 4.98 15.52
C GLU A 279 -16.82 5.25 17.04
N ALA A 280 -15.59 5.11 17.57
CA ALA A 280 -15.23 5.54 18.92
C ALA A 280 -14.76 6.98 18.85
#